data_7310bc722febda319b5371c0f77aa812
#
_entry.id   7310bc722febda319b5371c0f77aa812
#
_cell.length_a   1.000
_cell.length_b   1.000
_cell.length_c   1.000
_cell.angle_alpha   90.00
_cell.angle_beta   90.00
_cell.angle_gamma   90.00
#
_symmetry.space_group_name_H-M   'P 1'
#
loop_
_entity.id
_entity.type
_entity.pdbx_description
1 polymer ?
#
loop_
_entity_poly.entity_id
_entity_poly.type
_entity_poly.pdbx_seq_one_letter_code
_entity_poly.pdbx_strand_id
1 'polypeptide(L)'
;MAGALALVAILLGATAVLLDYSGRPPGGKTVVTVRVWAEQIAAAYRRSFEAFNRTHPGITVHTNVVAYSTYFDTLRTDVAGGSADDIFWLSNAYLAAYADSGRLMKIDSAAPAWDSAVVDQFTRGGTLWGVPQLTDAGIALYYNADLLAAAGVDPVRLNDLRWSTDDRDTLRPTLARLTVDADGHRGDAPGFDPGRVRQWGYNAANDPQGIYLNYIGSAGGVFQRGDAFAFANPAAVQAFRYLVGLINRDHVAPPASDTNDNGDFSRNQFLAGRMALFQSGTYNLAPVARDARFRWGVAMMPAGPVGRVSVTNGIAAAGNAATKHPGAVREVLGWMGSREGNEFLGREGAAIPAVLTAQPVYFGYWSARGVDVTPFFSVLNGPRIPAPGGAGFPAGSDALKPYFDEMFLGRGDVAATLQRAQAAANAAAQR
;
A
#
# COMPACT_ATOMS: atom_id res chain seq x y z
N MET A 1 15.37 46.94 30.12
CA MET A 1 16.05 45.76 30.70
C MET A 1 15.12 44.59 31.04
N ALA A 2 13.80 44.71 30.94
CA ALA A 2 12.86 43.60 31.22
C ALA A 2 12.67 42.59 30.06
N GLY A 3 12.99 42.95 28.83
CA GLY A 3 12.81 42.06 27.66
C GLY A 3 13.92 41.03 27.44
N ALA A 4 15.11 41.25 27.95
CA ALA A 4 16.25 40.36 27.79
C ALA A 4 16.20 39.17 28.74
N LEU A 5 15.60 39.34 29.92
CA LEU A 5 15.45 38.29 30.93
C LEU A 5 14.36 37.26 30.58
N ALA A 6 13.31 37.68 29.85
CA ALA A 6 12.24 36.78 29.42
C ALA A 6 12.71 35.85 28.29
N LEU A 7 13.57 36.32 27.38
CA LEU A 7 14.13 35.48 26.30
C LEU A 7 15.12 34.44 26.82
N VAL A 8 15.88 34.74 27.85
CA VAL A 8 16.83 33.79 28.47
C VAL A 8 16.08 32.72 29.26
N ALA A 9 14.96 33.05 29.91
CA ALA A 9 14.14 32.06 30.63
C ALA A 9 13.42 31.09 29.66
N ILE A 10 12.99 31.57 28.47
CA ILE A 10 12.40 30.70 27.42
C ILE A 10 13.45 29.80 26.77
N LEU A 11 14.68 30.31 26.57
CA LEU A 11 15.77 29.51 26.01
C LEU A 11 16.28 28.47 27.02
N LEU A 12 16.30 28.77 28.30
CA LEU A 12 16.68 27.81 29.38
C LEU A 12 15.56 26.78 29.61
N GLY A 13 14.29 27.15 29.45
CA GLY A 13 13.16 26.21 29.47
C GLY A 13 13.16 25.27 28.28
N ALA A 14 13.47 25.77 27.07
CA ALA A 14 13.56 24.95 25.86
C ALA A 14 14.79 24.02 25.88
N THR A 15 15.93 24.45 26.45
CA THR A 15 17.11 23.60 26.63
C THR A 15 16.91 22.55 27.72
N ALA A 16 16.15 22.82 28.77
CA ALA A 16 15.84 21.81 29.81
C ALA A 16 14.88 20.72 29.23
N VAL A 17 13.94 21.09 28.37
CA VAL A 17 13.07 20.11 27.65
C VAL A 17 13.85 19.31 26.60
N LEU A 18 14.91 19.88 26.00
CA LEU A 18 15.75 19.17 25.03
C LEU A 18 16.84 18.29 25.67
N LEU A 19 17.17 18.51 26.92
CA LEU A 19 18.20 17.74 27.64
C LEU A 19 17.66 16.51 28.38
N ASP A 20 16.34 16.37 28.53
CA ASP A 20 15.73 15.19 29.16
C ASP A 20 15.32 14.10 28.15
N TYR A 21 15.72 14.23 26.88
CA TYR A 21 15.56 13.18 25.86
C TYR A 21 16.72 12.16 25.88
N SER A 22 17.28 11.90 27.08
CA SER A 22 18.28 10.87 27.28
C SER A 22 17.71 9.45 27.42
N GLY A 23 16.54 9.16 26.82
CA GLY A 23 16.02 7.80 26.70
C GLY A 23 15.62 7.11 28.03
N ARG A 24 15.55 7.83 29.12
CA ARG A 24 15.07 7.32 30.41
C ARG A 24 13.89 8.16 30.91
N PRO A 25 12.65 7.66 30.84
CA PRO A 25 11.50 8.32 31.42
C PRO A 25 11.59 8.32 32.97
N PRO A 26 10.86 9.22 33.65
CA PRO A 26 10.73 9.19 35.09
C PRO A 26 10.23 7.82 35.55
N GLY A 27 11.03 7.08 36.31
CA GLY A 27 10.69 5.73 36.78
C GLY A 27 11.57 4.60 36.23
N GLY A 28 12.61 4.89 35.41
CA GLY A 28 13.61 3.87 35.00
C GLY A 28 13.15 2.92 33.89
N LYS A 29 12.03 3.18 33.21
CA LYS A 29 11.53 2.36 32.08
C LYS A 29 12.33 2.62 30.82
N THR A 30 12.58 1.57 30.02
CA THR A 30 13.13 1.68 28.69
C THR A 30 12.02 2.08 27.70
N VAL A 31 12.24 3.12 26.91
CA VAL A 31 11.32 3.50 25.83
C VAL A 31 11.79 2.84 24.53
N VAL A 32 10.87 2.18 23.84
CA VAL A 32 11.05 1.64 22.48
C VAL A 32 10.09 2.36 21.54
N THR A 33 10.59 2.89 20.45
CA THR A 33 9.80 3.59 19.43
C THR A 33 9.49 2.68 18.25
N VAL A 34 8.25 2.72 17.76
CA VAL A 34 7.77 1.92 16.61
C VAL A 34 7.16 2.86 15.57
N ARG A 35 7.73 2.88 14.36
CA ARG A 35 7.25 3.71 13.25
C ARG A 35 6.36 2.91 12.29
N VAL A 36 5.19 3.47 11.96
CA VAL A 36 4.25 2.96 10.96
C VAL A 36 3.74 4.09 10.07
N TRP A 37 2.99 3.78 8.99
CA TRP A 37 2.49 4.82 8.06
C TRP A 37 0.97 5.01 8.05
N ALA A 38 0.21 4.24 8.83
CA ALA A 38 -1.26 4.31 8.83
C ALA A 38 -1.80 4.46 10.24
N GLU A 39 -2.68 5.44 10.45
CA GLU A 39 -3.23 5.75 11.78
C GLU A 39 -4.09 4.61 12.34
N GLN A 40 -4.87 3.90 11.51
CA GLN A 40 -5.64 2.73 11.95
C GLN A 40 -4.73 1.60 12.48
N ILE A 41 -3.55 1.43 11.88
CA ILE A 41 -2.55 0.47 12.32
C ILE A 41 -1.93 0.92 13.65
N ALA A 42 -1.58 2.20 13.75
CA ALA A 42 -1.04 2.78 14.98
C ALA A 42 -2.03 2.65 16.14
N ALA A 43 -3.33 2.82 15.89
CA ALA A 43 -4.37 2.63 16.90
C ALA A 43 -4.43 1.17 17.38
N ALA A 44 -4.35 0.20 16.46
CA ALA A 44 -4.29 -1.23 16.82
C ALA A 44 -3.03 -1.55 17.64
N TYR A 45 -1.87 -1.03 17.24
CA TYR A 45 -0.63 -1.24 17.97
C TYR A 45 -0.63 -0.58 19.36
N ARG A 46 -1.16 0.62 19.51
CA ARG A 46 -1.29 1.25 20.85
C ARG A 46 -2.01 0.33 21.82
N ARG A 47 -3.13 -0.29 21.41
CA ARG A 47 -3.84 -1.28 22.26
C ARG A 47 -3.04 -2.57 22.48
N SER A 48 -2.33 -3.04 21.45
CA SER A 48 -1.43 -4.19 21.57
C SER A 48 -0.34 -3.91 22.59
N PHE A 49 0.30 -2.73 22.51
CA PHE A 49 1.38 -2.35 23.43
C PHE A 49 0.89 -2.02 24.84
N GLU A 50 -0.34 -1.57 25.02
CA GLU A 50 -0.96 -1.50 26.34
C GLU A 50 -1.07 -2.91 26.97
N ALA A 51 -1.39 -3.93 26.17
CA ALA A 51 -1.38 -5.32 26.64
C ALA A 51 0.04 -5.81 26.97
N PHE A 52 1.01 -5.53 26.10
CA PHE A 52 2.42 -5.82 26.33
C PHE A 52 2.96 -5.19 27.63
N ASN A 53 2.69 -3.91 27.86
CA ASN A 53 3.18 -3.17 29.02
C ASN A 53 2.69 -3.74 30.36
N ARG A 54 1.54 -4.45 30.38
CA ARG A 54 1.05 -5.11 31.60
C ARG A 54 1.94 -6.28 32.06
N THR A 55 2.59 -6.94 31.11
CA THR A 55 3.48 -8.08 31.38
C THR A 55 4.97 -7.69 31.36
N HIS A 56 5.29 -6.52 30.80
CA HIS A 56 6.65 -6.00 30.67
C HIS A 56 6.78 -4.59 31.28
N PRO A 57 6.61 -4.45 32.59
CA PRO A 57 6.53 -3.13 33.26
C PRO A 57 7.78 -2.25 33.12
N GLY A 58 8.92 -2.85 32.78
CA GLY A 58 10.20 -2.15 32.52
C GLY A 58 10.31 -1.51 31.12
N ILE A 59 9.37 -1.77 30.21
CA ILE A 59 9.39 -1.25 28.84
C ILE A 59 8.13 -0.42 28.58
N THR A 60 8.27 0.68 27.86
CA THR A 60 7.17 1.46 27.32
C THR A 60 7.34 1.58 25.81
N VAL A 61 6.29 1.28 25.04
CA VAL A 61 6.35 1.35 23.58
C VAL A 61 5.56 2.55 23.08
N HIS A 62 6.20 3.40 22.27
CA HIS A 62 5.58 4.54 21.61
C HIS A 62 5.44 4.28 20.10
N THR A 63 4.27 4.58 19.55
CA THR A 63 4.00 4.42 18.11
C THR A 63 4.04 5.77 17.42
N ASN A 64 4.93 5.92 16.43
CA ASN A 64 5.07 7.10 15.59
C ASN A 64 4.42 6.84 14.22
N VAL A 65 3.64 7.81 13.73
CA VAL A 65 3.00 7.74 12.42
C VAL A 65 3.66 8.74 11.49
N VAL A 66 4.13 8.26 10.33
CA VAL A 66 4.65 9.07 9.23
C VAL A 66 3.83 8.77 8.00
N ALA A 67 3.33 9.80 7.31
CA ALA A 67 2.49 9.60 6.12
C ALA A 67 3.20 8.76 5.05
N TYR A 68 2.48 7.83 4.42
CA TYR A 68 3.05 6.89 3.44
C TYR A 68 3.82 7.60 2.32
N SER A 69 3.31 8.74 1.84
CA SER A 69 3.93 9.52 0.77
C SER A 69 5.37 10.01 1.06
N THR A 70 5.72 10.14 2.34
CA THR A 70 7.05 10.61 2.79
C THR A 70 7.78 9.56 3.64
N TYR A 71 7.14 8.43 3.91
CA TYR A 71 7.63 7.45 4.89
C TYR A 71 9.03 6.93 4.57
N PHE A 72 9.24 6.43 3.35
CA PHE A 72 10.51 5.79 2.99
C PHE A 72 11.64 6.79 2.79
N ASP A 73 11.36 7.99 2.31
CA ASP A 73 12.36 9.07 2.19
C ASP A 73 12.82 9.56 3.56
N THR A 74 11.86 9.77 4.46
CA THR A 74 12.14 10.13 5.86
C THR A 74 12.91 9.01 6.56
N LEU A 75 12.46 7.75 6.40
CA LEU A 75 13.14 6.61 7.01
C LEU A 75 14.59 6.49 6.53
N ARG A 76 14.83 6.65 5.22
CA ARG A 76 16.19 6.61 4.65
C ARG A 76 17.10 7.67 5.29
N THR A 77 16.59 8.89 5.41
CA THR A 77 17.32 10.01 6.02
C THR A 77 17.63 9.74 7.49
N ASP A 78 16.64 9.29 8.25
CA ASP A 78 16.76 9.03 9.68
C ASP A 78 17.69 7.84 9.98
N VAL A 79 17.62 6.76 9.18
CA VAL A 79 18.54 5.62 9.31
C VAL A 79 19.97 6.04 8.99
N ALA A 80 20.19 6.87 7.97
CA ALA A 80 21.52 7.39 7.63
C ALA A 80 22.06 8.31 8.73
N GLY A 81 21.19 9.16 9.31
CA GLY A 81 21.51 10.11 10.38
C GLY A 81 21.57 9.50 11.78
N GLY A 82 21.17 8.23 11.97
CA GLY A 82 21.14 7.58 13.28
C GLY A 82 20.00 8.04 14.19
N SER A 83 18.95 8.65 13.63
CA SER A 83 17.76 9.15 14.34
C SER A 83 16.49 8.34 14.07
N ALA A 84 16.60 7.22 13.36
CA ALA A 84 15.46 6.36 13.10
C ALA A 84 14.92 5.71 14.37
N ASP A 85 13.61 5.44 14.37
CA ASP A 85 12.94 4.68 15.42
C ASP A 85 13.63 3.33 15.68
N ASP A 86 13.44 2.76 16.87
CA ASP A 86 14.02 1.47 17.26
C ASP A 86 13.46 0.31 16.42
N ILE A 87 12.18 0.40 16.04
CA ILE A 87 11.48 -0.53 15.17
C ILE A 87 10.75 0.29 14.10
N PHE A 88 10.77 -0.17 12.88
CA PHE A 88 10.00 0.47 11.79
C PHE A 88 9.40 -0.57 10.86
N TRP A 89 8.26 -0.25 10.32
CA TRP A 89 7.66 -1.04 9.26
C TRP A 89 8.48 -0.98 8.00
N LEU A 90 8.64 -2.11 7.36
CA LEU A 90 9.42 -2.25 6.13
C LEU A 90 8.63 -3.03 5.08
N SER A 91 8.61 -2.51 3.86
CA SER A 91 8.17 -3.23 2.68
C SER A 91 9.35 -3.99 2.07
N ASN A 92 9.09 -5.14 1.45
CA ASN A 92 10.10 -5.94 0.75
C ASN A 92 10.88 -5.12 -0.32
N ALA A 93 10.25 -4.11 -0.90
CA ALA A 93 10.85 -3.21 -1.88
C ALA A 93 12.13 -2.53 -1.36
N TYR A 94 12.20 -2.26 -0.07
CA TYR A 94 13.29 -1.54 0.59
C TYR A 94 14.20 -2.45 1.43
N LEU A 95 13.83 -3.74 1.58
CA LEU A 95 14.56 -4.68 2.44
C LEU A 95 16.04 -4.76 2.08
N ALA A 96 16.34 -4.96 0.80
CA ALA A 96 17.70 -5.18 0.34
C ALA A 96 18.63 -4.02 0.69
N ALA A 97 18.19 -2.77 0.48
CA ALA A 97 18.98 -1.58 0.78
C ALA A 97 19.39 -1.48 2.25
N TYR A 98 18.50 -1.84 3.16
CA TYR A 98 18.77 -1.78 4.60
C TYR A 98 19.51 -3.03 5.13
N ALA A 99 19.16 -4.22 4.63
CA ALA A 99 19.81 -5.47 5.05
C ALA A 99 21.28 -5.53 4.59
N ASP A 100 21.55 -5.21 3.31
CA ASP A 100 22.90 -5.24 2.74
C ASP A 100 23.82 -4.17 3.35
N SER A 101 23.26 -3.05 3.80
CA SER A 101 24.00 -1.99 4.50
C SER A 101 24.19 -2.23 6.00
N GLY A 102 23.70 -3.35 6.54
CA GLY A 102 23.83 -3.70 7.96
C GLY A 102 23.02 -2.82 8.91
N ARG A 103 21.93 -2.23 8.42
CA ARG A 103 21.08 -1.32 9.21
C ARG A 103 19.97 -2.02 9.97
N LEU A 104 19.77 -3.33 9.75
CA LEU A 104 18.71 -4.11 10.39
C LEU A 104 19.27 -5.09 11.41
N MET A 105 18.48 -5.33 12.45
CA MET A 105 18.72 -6.43 13.39
C MET A 105 18.32 -7.75 12.71
N LYS A 106 19.15 -8.78 12.90
CA LYS A 106 18.81 -10.14 12.47
C LYS A 106 17.70 -10.70 13.36
N ILE A 107 16.78 -11.43 12.75
CA ILE A 107 15.78 -12.24 13.45
C ILE A 107 16.31 -13.67 13.49
N ASP A 108 16.42 -14.24 14.68
CA ASP A 108 17.15 -15.49 14.91
C ASP A 108 16.47 -16.70 14.21
N SER A 109 15.13 -16.73 14.18
CA SER A 109 14.37 -17.78 13.49
C SER A 109 12.96 -17.31 13.15
N ALA A 110 12.40 -17.87 12.06
CA ALA A 110 10.98 -17.72 11.75
C ALA A 110 10.14 -18.60 12.68
N ALA A 111 9.02 -18.06 13.20
CA ALA A 111 8.06 -18.88 13.94
C ALA A 111 7.17 -19.67 12.94
N PRO A 112 6.86 -20.97 13.21
CA PRO A 112 6.05 -21.78 12.30
C PRO A 112 4.64 -21.23 12.02
N ALA A 113 4.14 -20.37 12.93
CA ALA A 113 2.83 -19.74 12.79
C ALA A 113 2.84 -18.49 11.88
N TRP A 114 3.98 -18.07 11.37
CA TRP A 114 4.06 -16.92 10.48
C TRP A 114 3.75 -17.31 9.03
N ASP A 115 3.13 -16.39 8.29
CA ASP A 115 2.87 -16.54 6.85
C ASP A 115 4.21 -16.71 6.11
N SER A 116 4.40 -17.89 5.50
CA SER A 116 5.66 -18.23 4.83
C SER A 116 5.97 -17.30 3.66
N ALA A 117 4.96 -16.80 2.94
CA ALA A 117 5.17 -15.88 1.84
C ALA A 117 5.74 -14.53 2.32
N VAL A 118 5.34 -14.07 3.52
CA VAL A 118 5.93 -12.87 4.13
C VAL A 118 7.33 -13.17 4.68
N VAL A 119 7.53 -14.33 5.30
CA VAL A 119 8.87 -14.77 5.76
C VAL A 119 9.85 -14.78 4.58
N ASP A 120 9.45 -15.37 3.44
CA ASP A 120 10.30 -15.44 2.24
C ASP A 120 10.65 -14.05 1.70
N GLN A 121 9.67 -13.11 1.69
CA GLN A 121 9.88 -11.74 1.24
C GLN A 121 10.88 -10.96 2.11
N PHE A 122 10.99 -11.30 3.40
CA PHE A 122 11.90 -10.65 4.33
C PHE A 122 13.14 -11.48 4.67
N THR A 123 13.35 -12.60 3.97
CA THR A 123 14.57 -13.40 4.04
C THR A 123 15.52 -13.04 2.90
N ARG A 124 16.74 -12.63 3.25
CA ARG A 124 17.79 -12.29 2.29
C ARG A 124 19.13 -12.88 2.74
N GLY A 125 19.81 -13.56 1.80
CA GLY A 125 21.07 -14.25 2.12
C GLY A 125 20.93 -15.31 3.22
N GLY A 126 19.78 -15.99 3.29
CA GLY A 126 19.47 -16.99 4.32
C GLY A 126 19.19 -16.41 5.72
N THR A 127 19.12 -15.08 5.86
CA THR A 127 18.84 -14.40 7.12
C THR A 127 17.47 -13.70 7.03
N LEU A 128 16.65 -13.87 8.06
CA LEU A 128 15.40 -13.12 8.23
C LEU A 128 15.70 -11.75 8.86
N TRP A 129 15.17 -10.67 8.29
CA TRP A 129 15.49 -9.29 8.66
C TRP A 129 14.31 -8.49 9.22
N GLY A 130 13.17 -9.13 9.39
CA GLY A 130 12.00 -8.50 9.97
C GLY A 130 10.97 -9.52 10.43
N VAL A 131 10.22 -9.17 11.47
CA VAL A 131 9.13 -9.99 12.00
C VAL A 131 7.87 -9.70 11.19
N PRO A 132 7.30 -10.70 10.49
CA PRO A 132 6.07 -10.54 9.72
C PRO A 132 4.95 -9.90 10.54
N GLN A 133 4.34 -8.85 10.03
CA GLN A 133 3.27 -8.12 10.73
C GLN A 133 1.93 -8.27 10.05
N LEU A 134 1.88 -8.06 8.76
CA LEU A 134 0.69 -8.26 7.98
C LEU A 134 1.01 -8.96 6.65
N THR A 135 0.04 -9.66 6.12
CA THR A 135 0.01 -10.10 4.74
C THR A 135 -1.07 -9.31 4.01
N ASP A 136 -0.74 -8.80 2.83
CA ASP A 136 -1.78 -8.28 1.95
C ASP A 136 -2.44 -9.47 1.24
N ALA A 137 -3.77 -9.48 1.25
CA ALA A 137 -4.52 -10.28 0.31
C ALA A 137 -4.33 -9.71 -1.11
N GLY A 138 -4.98 -10.30 -2.10
CA GLY A 138 -4.95 -9.76 -3.46
C GLY A 138 -5.70 -8.44 -3.59
N ILE A 139 -5.68 -7.91 -4.79
CA ILE A 139 -6.43 -6.72 -5.17
C ILE A 139 -7.86 -7.12 -5.58
N ALA A 140 -8.83 -6.30 -5.19
CA ALA A 140 -10.23 -6.50 -5.51
C ALA A 140 -10.89 -5.17 -5.94
N LEU A 141 -12.16 -5.24 -6.28
CA LEU A 141 -12.93 -4.13 -6.81
C LEU A 141 -13.99 -3.70 -5.80
N TYR A 142 -13.78 -2.59 -5.11
CA TYR A 142 -14.84 -1.94 -4.36
C TYR A 142 -15.85 -1.32 -5.32
N TYR A 143 -17.13 -1.40 -5.01
CA TYR A 143 -18.17 -0.79 -5.81
C TYR A 143 -19.16 0.02 -4.97
N ASN A 144 -19.63 1.12 -5.55
CA ASN A 144 -20.74 1.91 -5.02
C ASN A 144 -22.05 1.32 -5.55
N ALA A 145 -22.80 0.62 -4.68
CA ALA A 145 -24.02 -0.10 -5.09
C ALA A 145 -25.13 0.86 -5.55
N ASP A 146 -25.16 2.10 -5.04
CA ASP A 146 -26.17 3.07 -5.44
C ASP A 146 -25.91 3.61 -6.84
N LEU A 147 -24.64 3.85 -7.22
CA LEU A 147 -24.26 4.24 -8.59
C LEU A 147 -24.45 3.10 -9.56
N LEU A 148 -24.17 1.86 -9.18
CA LEU A 148 -24.45 0.68 -10.00
C LEU A 148 -25.95 0.56 -10.28
N ALA A 149 -26.80 0.67 -9.24
CA ALA A 149 -28.25 0.60 -9.38
C ALA A 149 -28.77 1.72 -10.31
N ALA A 150 -28.29 2.96 -10.15
CA ALA A 150 -28.66 4.09 -11.02
C ALA A 150 -28.27 3.84 -12.50
N ALA A 151 -27.18 3.09 -12.75
CA ALA A 151 -26.75 2.72 -14.09
C ALA A 151 -27.39 1.41 -14.61
N GLY A 152 -28.17 0.70 -13.78
CA GLY A 152 -28.73 -0.61 -14.13
C GLY A 152 -27.65 -1.69 -14.29
N VAL A 153 -26.58 -1.61 -13.50
CA VAL A 153 -25.50 -2.60 -13.45
C VAL A 153 -25.71 -3.49 -12.24
N ASP A 154 -25.85 -4.80 -12.48
CA ASP A 154 -25.97 -5.79 -11.41
C ASP A 154 -24.58 -6.03 -10.77
N PRO A 155 -24.42 -5.84 -9.43
CA PRO A 155 -23.15 -6.10 -8.75
C PRO A 155 -22.59 -7.52 -8.93
N VAL A 156 -23.44 -8.53 -9.10
CA VAL A 156 -23.02 -9.93 -9.34
C VAL A 156 -22.22 -10.03 -10.63
N ARG A 157 -22.59 -9.25 -11.66
CA ARG A 157 -21.93 -9.25 -12.98
C ARG A 157 -20.53 -8.63 -12.95
N LEU A 158 -20.16 -7.91 -11.87
CA LEU A 158 -18.81 -7.38 -11.71
C LEU A 158 -17.77 -8.50 -11.65
N ASN A 159 -18.16 -9.67 -11.15
CA ASN A 159 -17.27 -10.83 -11.12
C ASN A 159 -16.95 -11.42 -12.50
N ASP A 160 -17.74 -11.08 -13.52
CA ASP A 160 -17.53 -11.51 -14.90
C ASP A 160 -16.73 -10.49 -15.74
N LEU A 161 -16.38 -9.32 -15.17
CA LEU A 161 -15.67 -8.27 -15.88
C LEU A 161 -14.32 -8.75 -16.40
N ARG A 162 -14.06 -8.43 -17.65
CA ARG A 162 -12.83 -8.74 -18.37
C ARG A 162 -12.36 -7.51 -19.16
N TRP A 163 -11.09 -7.20 -19.06
CA TRP A 163 -10.45 -6.26 -19.96
C TRP A 163 -9.75 -7.00 -21.11
N SER A 164 -9.84 -6.47 -22.30
CA SER A 164 -9.21 -7.00 -23.49
C SER A 164 -8.96 -5.88 -24.51
N THR A 165 -8.18 -6.16 -25.54
CA THR A 165 -7.99 -5.27 -26.70
C THR A 165 -8.88 -5.63 -27.87
N ASP A 166 -9.73 -6.64 -27.74
CA ASP A 166 -10.69 -7.13 -28.70
C ASP A 166 -12.14 -7.03 -28.19
N ASP A 167 -13.09 -7.61 -28.91
CA ASP A 167 -14.53 -7.61 -28.64
C ASP A 167 -14.96 -8.34 -27.36
N ARG A 168 -14.03 -9.06 -26.71
CA ARG A 168 -14.27 -9.70 -25.40
C ARG A 168 -14.14 -8.73 -24.22
N ASP A 169 -13.85 -7.46 -24.47
CA ASP A 169 -13.78 -6.43 -23.43
C ASP A 169 -15.18 -6.10 -22.89
N THR A 170 -15.45 -6.50 -21.66
CA THR A 170 -16.68 -6.15 -20.95
C THR A 170 -16.45 -5.05 -19.92
N LEU A 171 -15.19 -4.75 -19.57
CA LEU A 171 -14.86 -3.70 -18.61
C LEU A 171 -15.12 -2.32 -19.19
N ARG A 172 -14.52 -1.97 -20.33
CA ARG A 172 -14.64 -0.63 -20.93
C ARG A 172 -16.09 -0.18 -21.15
N PRO A 173 -16.99 -0.98 -21.76
CA PRO A 173 -18.39 -0.56 -21.93
C PRO A 173 -19.11 -0.41 -20.59
N THR A 174 -18.80 -1.24 -19.59
CA THR A 174 -19.35 -1.06 -18.24
C THR A 174 -18.88 0.24 -17.61
N LEU A 175 -17.59 0.58 -17.74
CA LEU A 175 -17.04 1.84 -17.21
C LEU A 175 -17.65 3.07 -17.88
N ALA A 176 -17.83 3.06 -19.20
CA ALA A 176 -18.50 4.13 -19.94
C ALA A 176 -19.92 4.36 -19.41
N ARG A 177 -20.68 3.28 -19.21
CA ARG A 177 -22.03 3.34 -18.63
C ARG A 177 -22.06 3.91 -17.20
N LEU A 178 -21.00 3.69 -16.41
CA LEU A 178 -20.85 4.17 -15.03
C LEU A 178 -20.25 5.57 -14.94
N THR A 179 -19.72 6.11 -16.03
CA THR A 179 -19.17 7.47 -16.08
C THR A 179 -20.27 8.47 -16.44
N VAL A 180 -20.34 9.60 -15.75
CA VAL A 180 -21.39 10.60 -15.97
C VAL A 180 -20.78 12.00 -15.97
N ASP A 181 -21.17 12.82 -16.95
CA ASP A 181 -20.77 14.23 -17.03
C ASP A 181 -21.63 15.15 -16.14
N ALA A 182 -21.32 16.45 -16.17
CA ALA A 182 -22.01 17.45 -15.36
C ALA A 182 -23.49 17.64 -15.76
N ASP A 183 -23.85 17.33 -17.01
CA ASP A 183 -25.21 17.45 -17.54
C ASP A 183 -26.02 16.15 -17.38
N GLY A 184 -25.39 15.08 -16.85
CA GLY A 184 -26.03 13.80 -16.56
C GLY A 184 -25.95 12.79 -17.71
N HIS A 185 -25.21 13.08 -18.78
CA HIS A 185 -25.00 12.11 -19.85
C HIS A 185 -23.97 11.06 -19.42
N ARG A 186 -24.22 9.82 -19.79
CA ARG A 186 -23.30 8.71 -19.56
C ARG A 186 -22.22 8.67 -20.64
N GLY A 187 -21.05 8.12 -20.32
CA GLY A 187 -19.94 7.98 -21.25
C GLY A 187 -20.22 7.15 -22.49
N ASP A 188 -21.29 6.33 -22.48
CA ASP A 188 -21.78 5.57 -23.62
C ASP A 188 -22.94 6.26 -24.38
N ALA A 189 -23.36 7.46 -23.96
CA ALA A 189 -24.48 8.17 -24.51
C ALA A 189 -24.06 9.32 -25.47
N PRO A 190 -24.87 9.64 -26.48
CA PRO A 190 -24.67 10.86 -27.26
C PRO A 190 -24.74 12.11 -26.35
N GLY A 191 -23.87 13.07 -26.60
CA GLY A 191 -23.82 14.33 -25.85
C GLY A 191 -22.94 14.28 -24.59
N PHE A 192 -22.29 13.16 -24.30
CA PHE A 192 -21.31 13.08 -23.20
C PHE A 192 -20.16 14.07 -23.41
N ASP A 193 -19.91 14.91 -22.40
CA ASP A 193 -18.80 15.85 -22.39
C ASP A 193 -17.65 15.34 -21.51
N PRO A 194 -16.55 14.80 -22.10
CA PRO A 194 -15.42 14.28 -21.37
C PRO A 194 -14.62 15.35 -20.60
N GLY A 195 -14.80 16.63 -20.93
CA GLY A 195 -14.18 17.75 -20.22
C GLY A 195 -14.89 18.12 -18.92
N ARG A 196 -16.07 17.57 -18.66
CA ARG A 196 -16.93 17.93 -17.51
C ARG A 196 -17.43 16.71 -16.72
N VAL A 197 -16.60 15.67 -16.60
CA VAL A 197 -16.97 14.46 -15.86
C VAL A 197 -17.14 14.77 -14.37
N ARG A 198 -18.28 14.40 -13.80
CA ARG A 198 -18.60 14.55 -12.37
C ARG A 198 -18.58 13.23 -11.60
N GLN A 199 -18.73 12.12 -12.32
CA GLN A 199 -18.72 10.76 -11.76
C GLN A 199 -17.85 9.86 -12.65
N TRP A 200 -16.83 9.28 -12.05
CA TRP A 200 -15.91 8.38 -12.74
C TRP A 200 -16.37 6.93 -12.65
N GLY A 201 -16.20 6.18 -13.72
CA GLY A 201 -16.48 4.74 -13.74
C GLY A 201 -15.43 3.93 -12.96
N TYR A 202 -14.16 4.37 -12.98
CA TYR A 202 -13.04 3.58 -12.49
C TYR A 202 -11.84 4.45 -12.05
N ASN A 203 -10.85 3.82 -11.39
CA ASN A 203 -9.64 4.49 -10.89
C ASN A 203 -8.36 4.07 -11.64
N ALA A 204 -8.38 3.92 -12.96
CA ALA A 204 -7.13 3.74 -13.68
C ALA A 204 -6.17 4.91 -13.36
N ALA A 205 -4.94 4.59 -12.96
CA ALA A 205 -3.95 5.56 -12.51
C ALA A 205 -2.53 4.97 -12.56
N ASN A 206 -1.52 5.82 -12.37
CA ASN A 206 -0.13 5.43 -12.13
C ASN A 206 0.03 4.90 -10.69
N ASP A 207 -0.66 3.81 -10.38
CA ASP A 207 -0.64 3.11 -9.09
C ASP A 207 -0.09 1.69 -9.29
N PRO A 208 1.12 1.38 -8.78
CA PRO A 208 1.71 0.06 -8.92
C PRO A 208 0.91 -1.03 -8.23
N GLN A 209 0.53 -0.82 -6.98
CA GLN A 209 -0.09 -1.84 -6.13
C GLN A 209 -1.54 -2.08 -6.54
N GLY A 210 -2.35 -1.03 -6.63
CA GLY A 210 -3.77 -1.16 -6.93
C GLY A 210 -4.05 -1.46 -8.39
N ILE A 211 -3.23 -0.96 -9.33
CA ILE A 211 -3.56 -0.91 -10.74
C ILE A 211 -2.54 -1.66 -11.60
N TYR A 212 -1.41 -1.05 -11.98
CA TYR A 212 -0.70 -1.50 -13.18
C TYR A 212 0.03 -2.83 -13.04
N LEU A 213 0.54 -3.22 -11.85
CA LEU A 213 1.16 -4.54 -11.67
C LEU A 213 0.15 -5.67 -11.92
N ASN A 214 -1.10 -5.49 -11.48
CA ASN A 214 -2.17 -6.46 -11.70
C ASN A 214 -2.53 -6.58 -13.20
N TYR A 215 -2.56 -5.45 -13.92
CA TYR A 215 -2.81 -5.44 -15.36
C TYR A 215 -1.66 -6.07 -16.15
N ILE A 216 -0.40 -5.77 -15.78
CA ILE A 216 0.78 -6.42 -16.38
C ILE A 216 0.71 -7.94 -16.18
N GLY A 217 0.47 -8.39 -14.95
CA GLY A 217 0.32 -9.80 -14.63
C GLY A 217 -0.83 -10.46 -15.39
N SER A 218 -2.01 -9.82 -15.41
CA SER A 218 -3.20 -10.30 -16.10
C SER A 218 -3.09 -10.29 -17.63
N ALA A 219 -2.09 -9.57 -18.18
CA ALA A 219 -1.67 -9.66 -19.59
C ALA A 219 -0.66 -10.78 -19.85
N GLY A 220 -0.15 -11.45 -18.81
CA GLY A 220 0.94 -12.44 -18.91
C GLY A 220 2.33 -11.81 -18.94
N GLY A 221 2.46 -10.54 -18.54
CA GLY A 221 3.72 -9.82 -18.48
C GLY A 221 4.45 -9.94 -17.13
N VAL A 222 5.63 -9.36 -17.07
CA VAL A 222 6.45 -9.25 -15.87
C VAL A 222 6.89 -7.80 -15.68
N PHE A 223 7.08 -7.39 -14.42
CA PHE A 223 7.62 -6.07 -14.09
C PHE A 223 9.12 -6.11 -13.83
N GLN A 224 9.58 -7.14 -13.10
CA GLN A 224 11.00 -7.42 -12.84
C GLN A 224 11.34 -8.89 -13.14
N ARG A 225 12.61 -9.19 -13.37
CA ARG A 225 13.22 -10.52 -13.38
C ARG A 225 14.44 -10.48 -12.47
N GLY A 226 14.35 -11.09 -11.29
CA GLY A 226 15.32 -10.83 -10.23
C GLY A 226 15.32 -9.33 -9.88
N ASP A 227 16.50 -8.74 -9.76
CA ASP A 227 16.65 -7.32 -9.44
C ASP A 227 16.53 -6.38 -10.66
N ALA A 228 16.41 -6.91 -11.89
CA ALA A 228 16.34 -6.11 -13.11
C ALA A 228 14.89 -5.76 -13.50
N PHE A 229 14.64 -4.50 -13.85
CA PHE A 229 13.37 -4.09 -14.45
C PHE A 229 13.23 -4.70 -15.85
N ALA A 230 12.07 -5.28 -16.13
CA ALA A 230 11.79 -6.05 -17.35
C ALA A 230 10.40 -5.74 -17.94
N PHE A 231 9.82 -4.58 -17.63
CA PHE A 231 8.47 -4.22 -18.01
C PHE A 231 8.31 -3.70 -19.46
N ALA A 232 9.39 -3.49 -20.21
CA ALA A 232 9.30 -3.15 -21.63
C ALA A 232 9.07 -4.42 -22.48
N ASN A 233 8.04 -5.21 -22.14
CA ASN A 233 7.64 -6.41 -22.85
C ASN A 233 6.24 -6.25 -23.48
N PRO A 234 5.88 -7.03 -24.53
CA PRO A 234 4.62 -6.85 -25.26
C PRO A 234 3.37 -6.89 -24.37
N ALA A 235 3.31 -7.76 -23.37
CA ALA A 235 2.18 -7.88 -22.47
C ALA A 235 2.02 -6.64 -21.56
N ALA A 236 3.12 -6.10 -21.04
CA ALA A 236 3.08 -4.86 -20.28
C ALA A 236 2.72 -3.66 -21.17
N VAL A 237 3.22 -3.60 -22.41
CA VAL A 237 2.80 -2.57 -23.39
C VAL A 237 1.28 -2.62 -23.62
N GLN A 238 0.71 -3.82 -23.79
CA GLN A 238 -0.74 -4.01 -23.92
C GLN A 238 -1.49 -3.49 -22.69
N ALA A 239 -1.03 -3.85 -21.47
CA ALA A 239 -1.64 -3.43 -20.22
C ALA A 239 -1.61 -1.90 -20.06
N PHE A 240 -0.47 -1.26 -20.29
CA PHE A 240 -0.35 0.19 -20.17
C PHE A 240 -1.13 0.94 -21.25
N ARG A 241 -1.15 0.46 -22.51
CA ARG A 241 -1.99 1.04 -23.54
C ARG A 241 -3.48 0.99 -23.18
N TYR A 242 -3.91 -0.09 -22.56
CA TYR A 242 -5.28 -0.22 -22.06
C TYR A 242 -5.57 0.80 -20.96
N LEU A 243 -4.74 0.88 -19.92
CA LEU A 243 -4.92 1.80 -18.78
C LEU A 243 -4.86 3.28 -19.20
N VAL A 244 -3.87 3.65 -20.01
CA VAL A 244 -3.73 5.02 -20.56
C VAL A 244 -4.93 5.37 -21.44
N GLY A 245 -5.46 4.37 -22.18
CA GLY A 245 -6.66 4.51 -22.99
C GLY A 245 -7.92 4.80 -22.16
N LEU A 246 -8.10 4.15 -21.01
CA LEU A 246 -9.22 4.41 -20.10
C LEU A 246 -9.24 5.87 -19.59
N ILE A 247 -8.06 6.47 -19.42
CA ILE A 247 -7.92 7.84 -18.93
C ILE A 247 -8.09 8.84 -20.08
N ASN A 248 -7.30 8.71 -21.15
CA ASN A 248 -7.10 9.80 -22.13
C ASN A 248 -7.97 9.68 -23.40
N ARG A 249 -8.52 8.52 -23.68
CA ARG A 249 -9.39 8.29 -24.84
C ARG A 249 -10.84 8.06 -24.42
N ASP A 250 -11.02 7.16 -23.46
CA ASP A 250 -12.35 6.72 -23.02
C ASP A 250 -12.92 7.62 -21.91
N HIS A 251 -12.07 8.40 -21.24
CA HIS A 251 -12.40 9.35 -20.17
C HIS A 251 -13.26 8.76 -19.05
N VAL A 252 -13.03 7.47 -18.74
CA VAL A 252 -13.78 6.73 -17.70
C VAL A 252 -13.07 6.72 -16.34
N ALA A 253 -11.87 7.25 -16.29
CA ALA A 253 -11.04 7.40 -15.08
C ALA A 253 -10.52 8.84 -14.98
N PRO A 254 -10.20 9.32 -13.75
CA PRO A 254 -9.66 10.66 -13.54
C PRO A 254 -8.42 10.94 -14.38
N PRO A 255 -8.20 12.19 -14.81
CA PRO A 255 -6.99 12.56 -15.54
C PRO A 255 -5.75 12.37 -14.65
N ALA A 256 -4.64 11.99 -15.27
CA ALA A 256 -3.39 11.74 -14.56
C ALA A 256 -2.81 13.01 -13.90
N SER A 257 -3.19 14.21 -14.36
CA SER A 257 -2.89 15.48 -13.68
C SER A 257 -3.41 15.53 -12.25
N ASP A 258 -4.49 14.82 -11.94
CA ASP A 258 -5.09 14.79 -10.61
C ASP A 258 -4.55 13.62 -9.74
N THR A 259 -4.01 12.57 -10.38
CA THR A 259 -3.66 11.33 -9.69
C THR A 259 -2.15 11.08 -9.55
N ASN A 260 -1.29 11.58 -10.46
CA ASN A 260 0.16 11.27 -10.46
C ASN A 260 0.87 11.68 -9.17
N ASP A 261 0.53 12.84 -8.61
CA ASP A 261 1.12 13.34 -7.36
C ASP A 261 0.15 13.29 -6.17
N ASN A 262 -1.00 12.63 -6.34
CA ASN A 262 -2.02 12.49 -5.32
C ASN A 262 -2.58 11.05 -5.28
N GLY A 263 -1.84 10.15 -4.64
CA GLY A 263 -2.23 8.74 -4.51
C GLY A 263 -3.56 8.50 -3.79
N ASP A 264 -4.05 9.48 -3.03
CA ASP A 264 -5.32 9.40 -2.32
C ASP A 264 -6.52 9.92 -3.13
N PHE A 265 -6.28 10.53 -4.30
CA PHE A 265 -7.33 11.16 -5.10
C PHE A 265 -8.49 10.19 -5.39
N SER A 266 -8.19 9.03 -5.95
CA SER A 266 -9.20 8.04 -6.34
C SER A 266 -10.00 7.52 -5.14
N ARG A 267 -9.34 7.24 -4.01
CA ARG A 267 -10.02 6.87 -2.77
C ARG A 267 -10.98 7.98 -2.32
N ASN A 268 -10.53 9.23 -2.34
CA ASN A 268 -11.34 10.37 -1.93
C ASN A 268 -12.54 10.58 -2.86
N GLN A 269 -12.40 10.36 -4.18
CA GLN A 269 -13.53 10.38 -5.12
C GLN A 269 -14.52 9.26 -4.83
N PHE A 270 -14.03 8.04 -4.54
CA PHE A 270 -14.91 6.93 -4.16
C PHE A 270 -15.69 7.25 -2.87
N LEU A 271 -15.01 7.68 -1.82
CA LEU A 271 -15.64 8.05 -0.54
C LEU A 271 -16.65 9.22 -0.66
N ALA A 272 -16.39 10.14 -1.59
CA ALA A 272 -17.31 11.24 -1.91
C ALA A 272 -18.51 10.80 -2.78
N GLY A 273 -18.62 9.50 -3.13
CA GLY A 273 -19.69 8.98 -3.99
C GLY A 273 -19.59 9.43 -5.46
N ARG A 274 -18.40 9.81 -5.91
CA ARG A 274 -18.13 10.29 -7.29
C ARG A 274 -17.30 9.31 -8.11
N MET A 275 -17.15 8.07 -7.65
CA MET A 275 -16.51 6.98 -8.36
C MET A 275 -17.32 5.70 -8.16
N ALA A 276 -17.62 5.00 -9.25
CA ALA A 276 -18.49 3.82 -9.20
C ALA A 276 -17.72 2.56 -8.80
N LEU A 277 -16.53 2.36 -9.38
CA LEU A 277 -15.66 1.21 -9.15
C LEU A 277 -14.28 1.71 -8.73
N PHE A 278 -13.77 1.17 -7.61
CA PHE A 278 -12.47 1.52 -7.04
C PHE A 278 -11.65 0.24 -6.81
N GLN A 279 -10.68 -0.03 -7.68
CA GLN A 279 -9.80 -1.19 -7.54
C GLN A 279 -8.68 -0.89 -6.56
N SER A 280 -8.57 -1.68 -5.49
CA SER A 280 -7.58 -1.48 -4.45
C SER A 280 -7.43 -2.72 -3.55
N GLY A 281 -6.53 -2.65 -2.58
CA GLY A 281 -6.29 -3.71 -1.60
C GLY A 281 -7.12 -3.57 -0.32
N THR A 282 -6.93 -4.53 0.59
CA THR A 282 -7.60 -4.59 1.90
C THR A 282 -7.29 -3.40 2.80
N TYR A 283 -6.20 -2.67 2.54
CA TYR A 283 -5.81 -1.46 3.27
C TYR A 283 -6.82 -0.30 3.15
N ASN A 284 -7.75 -0.37 2.18
CA ASN A 284 -8.85 0.58 2.06
C ASN A 284 -10.17 0.10 2.68
N LEU A 285 -10.26 -1.12 3.21
CA LEU A 285 -11.50 -1.60 3.85
C LEU A 285 -11.91 -0.75 5.05
N ALA A 286 -11.01 -0.49 5.97
CA ALA A 286 -11.32 0.31 7.16
C ALA A 286 -11.70 1.77 6.83
N PRO A 287 -10.96 2.50 5.98
CA PRO A 287 -11.39 3.82 5.50
C PRO A 287 -12.75 3.80 4.81
N VAL A 288 -13.00 2.84 3.92
CA VAL A 288 -14.28 2.74 3.20
C VAL A 288 -15.43 2.44 4.18
N ALA A 289 -15.27 1.48 5.08
CA ALA A 289 -16.29 1.13 6.06
C ALA A 289 -16.62 2.29 7.03
N ARG A 290 -15.63 3.12 7.35
CA ARG A 290 -15.80 4.27 8.24
C ARG A 290 -16.46 5.46 7.53
N ASP A 291 -16.04 5.77 6.31
CA ASP A 291 -16.29 7.06 5.67
C ASP A 291 -17.32 7.02 4.53
N ALA A 292 -17.54 5.86 3.89
CA ALA A 292 -18.56 5.74 2.85
C ALA A 292 -19.97 5.96 3.42
N ARG A 293 -20.76 6.84 2.77
CA ARG A 293 -22.14 7.17 3.15
C ARG A 293 -23.18 6.62 2.18
N PHE A 294 -22.81 5.60 1.43
CA PHE A 294 -23.61 4.89 0.43
C PHE A 294 -23.45 3.37 0.63
N ARG A 295 -24.31 2.58 0.03
CA ARG A 295 -24.18 1.11 0.02
C ARG A 295 -23.01 0.72 -0.86
N TRP A 296 -22.14 -0.12 -0.36
CA TRP A 296 -20.96 -0.58 -1.08
C TRP A 296 -20.71 -2.08 -0.84
N GLY A 297 -19.87 -2.64 -1.67
CA GLY A 297 -19.41 -4.01 -1.52
C GLY A 297 -18.09 -4.24 -2.25
N VAL A 298 -17.68 -5.49 -2.30
CA VAL A 298 -16.43 -5.91 -2.94
C VAL A 298 -16.72 -7.01 -3.95
N ALA A 299 -16.09 -6.93 -5.11
CA ALA A 299 -16.13 -7.92 -6.19
C ALA A 299 -14.71 -8.30 -6.61
N MET A 300 -14.59 -9.37 -7.40
CA MET A 300 -13.30 -9.75 -8.00
C MET A 300 -12.78 -8.63 -8.91
N MET A 301 -11.46 -8.40 -8.91
CA MET A 301 -10.84 -7.50 -9.91
C MET A 301 -11.11 -8.03 -11.34
N PRO A 302 -11.14 -7.16 -12.36
CA PRO A 302 -11.36 -7.59 -13.74
C PRO A 302 -10.32 -8.61 -14.20
N ALA A 303 -10.76 -9.64 -14.94
CA ALA A 303 -9.85 -10.59 -15.54
C ALA A 303 -9.20 -9.99 -16.80
N GLY A 304 -7.91 -10.23 -17.02
CA GLY A 304 -7.23 -9.89 -18.26
C GLY A 304 -7.12 -11.08 -19.24
N PRO A 305 -6.28 -10.96 -20.27
CA PRO A 305 -6.08 -11.99 -21.29
C PRO A 305 -5.73 -13.37 -20.74
N VAL A 306 -4.90 -13.45 -19.68
CA VAL A 306 -4.51 -14.73 -19.06
C VAL A 306 -5.25 -15.01 -17.73
N GLY A 307 -6.29 -14.25 -17.44
CA GLY A 307 -7.06 -14.38 -16.20
C GLY A 307 -6.78 -13.25 -15.21
N ARG A 308 -7.07 -13.51 -13.92
CA ARG A 308 -6.76 -12.59 -12.83
C ARG A 308 -5.40 -12.93 -12.25
N VAL A 309 -4.49 -11.97 -12.28
CA VAL A 309 -3.16 -12.09 -11.68
C VAL A 309 -2.96 -10.90 -10.75
N SER A 310 -2.89 -11.16 -9.46
CA SER A 310 -2.76 -10.11 -8.46
C SER A 310 -1.34 -10.01 -7.94
N VAL A 311 -0.91 -8.79 -7.64
CA VAL A 311 0.25 -8.57 -6.79
C VAL A 311 -0.15 -8.85 -5.33
N THR A 312 0.78 -9.42 -4.57
CA THR A 312 0.65 -9.59 -3.12
C THR A 312 1.89 -9.04 -2.45
N ASN A 313 1.69 -8.44 -1.30
CA ASN A 313 2.76 -7.85 -0.52
C ASN A 313 2.66 -8.28 0.94
N GLY A 314 3.77 -8.19 1.66
CA GLY A 314 3.81 -8.34 3.10
C GLY A 314 4.53 -7.15 3.71
N ILE A 315 4.26 -6.89 4.98
CA ILE A 315 4.96 -5.90 5.77
C ILE A 315 5.56 -6.58 6.99
N ALA A 316 6.82 -6.26 7.27
CA ALA A 316 7.49 -6.71 8.48
C ALA A 316 7.86 -5.53 9.39
N ALA A 317 7.95 -5.80 10.69
CA ALA A 317 8.58 -4.93 11.66
C ALA A 317 10.08 -5.25 11.69
N ALA A 318 10.91 -4.30 11.31
CA ALA A 318 12.36 -4.42 11.30
C ALA A 318 12.97 -3.68 12.48
N GLY A 319 13.87 -4.33 13.20
CA GLY A 319 14.63 -3.71 14.28
C GLY A 319 15.80 -2.90 13.73
N ASN A 320 15.99 -1.69 14.24
CA ASN A 320 17.12 -0.82 13.91
C ASN A 320 18.42 -1.37 14.54
N ALA A 321 19.42 -1.69 13.72
CA ALA A 321 20.70 -2.16 14.21
C ALA A 321 21.46 -1.14 15.10
N ALA A 322 21.13 0.17 14.95
CA ALA A 322 21.73 1.25 15.73
C ALA A 322 20.97 1.56 17.04
N THR A 323 19.94 0.78 17.39
CA THR A 323 19.19 0.98 18.64
C THR A 323 20.10 0.91 19.87
N LYS A 324 19.82 1.75 20.87
CA LYS A 324 20.49 1.72 22.16
C LYS A 324 19.92 0.68 23.12
N HIS A 325 18.79 0.05 22.74
CA HIS A 325 18.01 -0.86 23.58
C HIS A 325 17.75 -2.23 22.91
N PRO A 326 18.77 -2.93 22.38
CA PRO A 326 18.57 -4.13 21.54
C PRO A 326 17.81 -5.26 22.26
N GLY A 327 17.96 -5.40 23.59
CA GLY A 327 17.19 -6.38 24.38
C GLY A 327 15.71 -6.06 24.40
N ALA A 328 15.33 -4.82 24.75
CA ALA A 328 13.94 -4.40 24.79
C ALA A 328 13.29 -4.43 23.37
N VAL A 329 14.05 -4.08 22.33
CA VAL A 329 13.59 -4.17 20.93
C VAL A 329 13.27 -5.62 20.55
N ARG A 330 14.10 -6.60 20.95
CA ARG A 330 13.81 -8.02 20.69
C ARG A 330 12.55 -8.49 21.42
N GLU A 331 12.31 -8.04 22.66
CA GLU A 331 11.08 -8.37 23.40
C GLU A 331 9.85 -7.80 22.70
N VAL A 332 9.89 -6.54 22.24
CA VAL A 332 8.80 -5.90 21.49
C VAL A 332 8.57 -6.60 20.15
N LEU A 333 9.62 -6.90 19.38
CA LEU A 333 9.52 -7.66 18.14
C LEU A 333 8.94 -9.07 18.37
N GLY A 334 9.34 -9.75 19.42
CA GLY A 334 8.79 -11.04 19.82
C GLY A 334 7.29 -10.95 20.11
N TRP A 335 6.86 -9.91 20.85
CA TRP A 335 5.44 -9.65 21.06
C TRP A 335 4.69 -9.36 19.76
N MET A 336 5.22 -8.48 18.92
CA MET A 336 4.62 -8.13 17.63
C MET A 336 4.44 -9.35 16.69
N GLY A 337 5.34 -10.34 16.79
CA GLY A 337 5.28 -11.61 16.06
C GLY A 337 4.54 -12.74 16.78
N SER A 338 4.04 -12.52 17.99
CA SER A 338 3.21 -13.48 18.72
C SER A 338 1.75 -13.41 18.22
N ARG A 339 0.98 -14.48 18.52
CA ARG A 339 -0.47 -14.45 18.27
C ARG A 339 -1.13 -13.31 19.02
N GLU A 340 -0.84 -13.21 20.32
CA GLU A 340 -1.43 -12.22 21.22
C GLU A 340 -1.17 -10.78 20.78
N GLY A 341 0.05 -10.48 20.33
CA GLY A 341 0.42 -9.14 19.88
C GLY A 341 -0.10 -8.80 18.49
N ASN A 342 -0.05 -9.77 17.56
CA ASN A 342 -0.40 -9.55 16.16
C ASN A 342 -1.92 -9.55 15.91
N GLU A 343 -2.72 -10.26 16.74
CA GLU A 343 -4.18 -10.34 16.55
C GLU A 343 -4.90 -8.99 16.73
N PHE A 344 -4.29 -7.99 17.40
CA PHE A 344 -4.86 -6.65 17.51
C PHE A 344 -5.07 -5.98 16.14
N LEU A 345 -4.20 -6.25 15.15
CA LEU A 345 -4.39 -5.78 13.79
C LEU A 345 -5.69 -6.33 13.17
N GLY A 346 -5.98 -7.60 13.42
CA GLY A 346 -7.21 -8.24 12.93
C GLY A 346 -8.45 -7.83 13.70
N ARG A 347 -8.38 -7.73 15.03
CA ARG A 347 -9.51 -7.33 15.90
C ARG A 347 -10.07 -5.96 15.56
N GLU A 348 -9.21 -5.05 15.08
CA GLU A 348 -9.60 -3.72 14.64
C GLU A 348 -9.98 -3.68 13.14
N GLY A 349 -9.88 -4.80 12.44
CA GLY A 349 -10.06 -4.86 10.99
C GLY A 349 -9.03 -4.04 10.21
N ALA A 350 -7.92 -3.67 10.87
CA ALA A 350 -6.94 -2.75 10.33
C ALA A 350 -6.04 -3.42 9.27
N ALA A 351 -5.65 -4.67 9.51
CA ALA A 351 -4.86 -5.47 8.57
C ALA A 351 -5.02 -6.97 8.84
N ILE A 352 -4.70 -7.78 7.83
CA ILE A 352 -4.66 -9.24 7.96
C ILE A 352 -3.39 -9.61 8.73
N PRO A 353 -3.48 -10.21 9.92
CA PRO A 353 -2.32 -10.64 10.66
C PRO A 353 -1.42 -11.59 9.85
N ALA A 354 -0.11 -11.37 9.86
CA ALA A 354 0.85 -12.31 9.28
C ALA A 354 1.06 -13.55 10.17
N VAL A 355 0.63 -13.50 11.42
CA VAL A 355 0.55 -14.68 12.28
C VAL A 355 -0.74 -15.44 11.95
N LEU A 356 -0.62 -16.59 11.31
CA LEU A 356 -1.77 -17.37 10.76
C LEU A 356 -2.84 -17.68 11.79
N THR A 357 -2.44 -18.01 13.02
CA THR A 357 -3.37 -18.27 14.13
C THR A 357 -4.12 -17.05 14.64
N ALA A 358 -3.70 -15.85 14.25
CA ALA A 358 -4.37 -14.58 14.56
C ALA A 358 -5.34 -14.11 13.46
N GLN A 359 -5.30 -14.71 12.26
CA GLN A 359 -6.14 -14.28 11.13
C GLN A 359 -7.67 -14.44 11.36
N PRO A 360 -8.18 -15.47 12.06
CA PRO A 360 -9.62 -15.63 12.25
C PRO A 360 -10.34 -14.41 12.85
N VAL A 361 -9.64 -13.59 13.67
CA VAL A 361 -10.26 -12.39 14.25
C VAL A 361 -10.52 -11.31 13.19
N TYR A 362 -9.70 -11.24 12.14
CA TYR A 362 -9.90 -10.31 11.02
C TYR A 362 -11.15 -10.70 10.21
N PHE A 363 -11.30 -11.97 9.88
CA PHE A 363 -12.48 -12.45 9.16
C PHE A 363 -13.75 -12.26 9.99
N GLY A 364 -13.70 -12.56 11.28
CA GLY A 364 -14.80 -12.34 12.21
C GLY A 364 -15.21 -10.87 12.31
N TYR A 365 -14.23 -9.94 12.32
CA TYR A 365 -14.50 -8.51 12.36
C TYR A 365 -15.31 -8.04 11.14
N TRP A 366 -14.92 -8.44 9.93
CA TRP A 366 -15.59 -8.01 8.70
C TRP A 366 -16.92 -8.72 8.49
N SER A 367 -16.98 -10.03 8.78
CA SER A 367 -18.24 -10.80 8.73
C SER A 367 -19.31 -10.23 9.65
N ALA A 368 -18.96 -9.84 10.87
CA ALA A 368 -19.88 -9.21 11.81
C ALA A 368 -20.44 -7.87 11.33
N ARG A 369 -19.80 -7.23 10.34
CA ARG A 369 -20.22 -5.98 9.68
C ARG A 369 -20.91 -6.21 8.33
N GLY A 370 -21.14 -7.46 7.96
CA GLY A 370 -21.76 -7.83 6.69
C GLY A 370 -20.90 -7.54 5.47
N VAL A 371 -19.58 -7.38 5.64
CA VAL A 371 -18.64 -7.13 4.54
C VAL A 371 -18.03 -8.45 4.09
N ASP A 372 -18.29 -8.83 2.84
CA ASP A 372 -17.65 -9.98 2.20
C ASP A 372 -16.26 -9.58 1.69
N VAL A 373 -15.23 -10.10 2.35
CA VAL A 373 -13.82 -9.89 1.98
C VAL A 373 -13.28 -11.02 1.10
N THR A 374 -14.09 -12.03 0.78
CA THR A 374 -13.69 -13.20 -0.01
C THR A 374 -13.03 -12.85 -1.35
N PRO A 375 -13.46 -11.83 -2.11
CA PRO A 375 -12.84 -11.49 -3.39
C PRO A 375 -11.33 -11.21 -3.29
N PHE A 376 -10.85 -10.60 -2.20
CA PHE A 376 -9.42 -10.34 -1.99
C PHE A 376 -8.60 -11.63 -1.84
N PHE A 377 -9.20 -12.68 -1.29
CA PHE A 377 -8.54 -13.97 -1.08
C PHE A 377 -8.72 -14.90 -2.29
N SER A 378 -9.88 -14.89 -2.92
CA SER A 378 -10.18 -15.74 -4.06
C SER A 378 -9.25 -15.49 -5.25
N VAL A 379 -8.81 -14.23 -5.45
CA VAL A 379 -7.85 -13.88 -6.51
C VAL A 379 -6.49 -14.57 -6.29
N LEU A 380 -6.16 -14.93 -5.06
CA LEU A 380 -4.90 -15.60 -4.71
C LEU A 380 -4.90 -17.10 -5.02
N ASN A 381 -6.04 -17.69 -5.36
CA ASN A 381 -6.12 -19.06 -5.86
C ASN A 381 -5.53 -19.19 -7.30
N GLY A 382 -5.36 -18.07 -7.98
CA GLY A 382 -4.73 -17.97 -9.31
C GLY A 382 -3.24 -17.62 -9.25
N PRO A 383 -2.64 -17.38 -10.43
CA PRO A 383 -1.26 -16.93 -10.53
C PRO A 383 -1.08 -15.54 -9.90
N ARG A 384 0.15 -15.24 -9.47
CA ARG A 384 0.53 -13.97 -8.84
C ARG A 384 1.65 -13.31 -9.61
N ILE A 385 1.70 -11.99 -9.59
CA ILE A 385 2.88 -11.23 -10.01
C ILE A 385 3.70 -10.87 -8.76
N PRO A 386 5.01 -11.14 -8.75
CA PRO A 386 5.83 -10.77 -7.59
C PRO A 386 5.79 -9.26 -7.33
N ALA A 387 5.70 -8.87 -6.06
CA ALA A 387 5.94 -7.49 -5.67
C ALA A 387 7.39 -7.11 -6.01
N PRO A 388 7.61 -5.96 -6.66
CA PRO A 388 8.95 -5.55 -7.05
C PRO A 388 9.82 -5.24 -5.83
N GLY A 389 11.14 -5.45 -5.97
CA GLY A 389 12.11 -5.25 -4.88
C GLY A 389 13.54 -5.37 -5.38
N GLY A 390 14.48 -5.52 -4.43
CA GLY A 390 15.91 -5.61 -4.70
C GLY A 390 16.70 -4.37 -4.30
N ALA A 391 18.03 -4.47 -4.22
CA ALA A 391 18.88 -3.39 -3.70
C ALA A 391 18.77 -2.10 -4.52
N GLY A 392 18.71 -2.22 -5.84
CA GLY A 392 18.58 -1.09 -6.75
C GLY A 392 17.15 -0.65 -7.02
N PHE A 393 16.13 -1.32 -6.44
CA PHE A 393 14.72 -1.00 -6.72
C PHE A 393 14.34 0.45 -6.39
N PRO A 394 14.69 1.02 -5.22
CA PRO A 394 14.34 2.41 -4.91
C PRO A 394 14.87 3.40 -5.95
N ALA A 395 16.17 3.33 -6.26
CA ALA A 395 16.79 4.22 -7.26
C ALA A 395 16.21 4.02 -8.67
N GLY A 396 15.94 2.78 -9.06
CA GLY A 396 15.31 2.46 -10.33
C GLY A 396 13.85 2.95 -10.39
N SER A 397 13.11 2.83 -9.29
CA SER A 397 11.74 3.32 -9.18
C SER A 397 11.67 4.86 -9.29
N ASP A 398 12.58 5.56 -8.64
CA ASP A 398 12.68 7.03 -8.76
C ASP A 398 12.99 7.44 -10.21
N ALA A 399 13.87 6.70 -10.88
CA ALA A 399 14.28 7.00 -12.25
C ALA A 399 13.18 6.74 -13.29
N LEU A 400 12.29 5.75 -13.06
CA LEU A 400 11.19 5.47 -14.00
C LEU A 400 9.99 6.42 -13.82
N LYS A 401 9.82 7.00 -12.63
CA LYS A 401 8.64 7.81 -12.28
C LYS A 401 8.29 8.89 -13.31
N PRO A 402 9.21 9.79 -13.74
CA PRO A 402 8.86 10.85 -14.69
C PRO A 402 8.38 10.31 -16.04
N TYR A 403 8.89 9.16 -16.48
CA TYR A 403 8.42 8.53 -17.73
C TYR A 403 7.00 7.98 -17.59
N PHE A 404 6.69 7.39 -16.45
CA PHE A 404 5.35 6.88 -16.18
C PHE A 404 4.35 8.03 -16.02
N ASP A 405 4.73 9.09 -15.31
CA ASP A 405 3.88 10.27 -15.16
C ASP A 405 3.51 10.87 -16.53
N GLU A 406 4.48 11.07 -17.43
CA GLU A 406 4.23 11.55 -18.80
C GLU A 406 3.37 10.58 -19.62
N MET A 407 3.62 9.27 -19.49
CA MET A 407 2.84 8.24 -20.20
C MET A 407 1.37 8.24 -19.76
N PHE A 408 1.10 8.34 -18.46
CA PHE A 408 -0.28 8.40 -17.94
C PHE A 408 -0.97 9.72 -18.29
N LEU A 409 -0.23 10.82 -18.47
CA LEU A 409 -0.74 12.06 -19.05
C LEU A 409 -1.08 11.94 -20.56
N GLY A 410 -0.89 10.77 -21.16
CA GLY A 410 -1.14 10.54 -22.59
C GLY A 410 -0.06 11.11 -23.51
N ARG A 411 1.13 11.42 -22.97
CA ARG A 411 2.24 12.00 -23.73
C ARG A 411 3.19 10.92 -24.23
N GLY A 412 3.36 10.85 -25.54
CA GLY A 412 4.27 9.94 -26.23
C GLY A 412 3.70 8.52 -26.46
N ASP A 413 4.46 7.72 -27.20
CA ASP A 413 4.12 6.29 -27.44
C ASP A 413 4.45 5.44 -26.23
N VAL A 414 3.50 4.61 -25.82
CA VAL A 414 3.62 3.75 -24.64
C VAL A 414 4.81 2.80 -24.73
N ALA A 415 5.02 2.14 -25.88
CA ALA A 415 6.12 1.17 -26.01
C ALA A 415 7.48 1.84 -25.95
N ALA A 416 7.65 2.95 -26.67
CA ALA A 416 8.89 3.74 -26.63
C ALA A 416 9.16 4.32 -25.23
N THR A 417 8.12 4.75 -24.53
CA THR A 417 8.27 5.27 -23.16
C THR A 417 8.67 4.18 -22.19
N LEU A 418 8.07 2.99 -22.26
CA LEU A 418 8.45 1.85 -21.41
C LEU A 418 9.89 1.41 -21.66
N GLN A 419 10.37 1.42 -22.92
CA GLN A 419 11.78 1.11 -23.23
C GLN A 419 12.73 2.11 -22.57
N ARG A 420 12.47 3.40 -22.70
CA ARG A 420 13.29 4.45 -22.07
C ARG A 420 13.23 4.39 -20.55
N ALA A 421 12.05 4.22 -19.99
CA ALA A 421 11.86 4.08 -18.54
C ALA A 421 12.64 2.89 -17.98
N GLN A 422 12.55 1.73 -18.63
CA GLN A 422 13.25 0.52 -18.21
C GLN A 422 14.79 0.70 -18.29
N ALA A 423 15.28 1.32 -19.36
CA ALA A 423 16.70 1.61 -19.48
C ALA A 423 17.18 2.55 -18.38
N ALA A 424 16.44 3.64 -18.10
CA ALA A 424 16.75 4.56 -17.02
C ALA A 424 16.72 3.89 -15.64
N ALA A 425 15.67 3.09 -15.38
CA ALA A 425 15.53 2.35 -14.13
C ALA A 425 16.68 1.36 -13.90
N ASN A 426 17.03 0.57 -14.89
CA ASN A 426 18.15 -0.39 -14.79
C ASN A 426 19.50 0.32 -14.63
N ALA A 427 19.72 1.44 -15.30
CA ALA A 427 20.94 2.23 -15.13
C ALA A 427 21.06 2.86 -13.73
N ALA A 428 19.94 3.29 -13.14
CA ALA A 428 19.92 3.83 -11.79
C ALA A 428 20.09 2.72 -10.73
N ALA A 429 19.48 1.56 -10.95
CA ALA A 429 19.54 0.41 -10.04
C ALA A 429 20.95 -0.22 -9.92
N GLN A 430 21.86 0.04 -10.87
CA GLN A 430 23.23 -0.48 -10.89
C GLN A 430 24.25 0.47 -10.21
N ARG A 431 23.87 1.64 -9.81
CA ARG A 431 24.71 2.64 -9.13
C ARG A 431 24.67 2.48 -7.62
#